data_dedba11b908bb79a8a7fd5db6cae2b17
#
_entry.id   dedba11b908bb79a8a7fd5db6cae2b17
#
_cell.length_a   1.000
_cell.length_b   1.000
_cell.length_c   1.000
_cell.angle_alpha   90.00
_cell.angle_beta   90.00
_cell.angle_gamma   90.00
#
_symmetry.space_group_name_H-M   'P 1'
#
loop_
_entity.id
_entity.type
_entity.pdbx_description
1 polymer ?
#
loop_
_entity_poly.entity_id
_entity_poly.type
_entity_poly.pdbx_seq_one_letter_code
_entity_poly.pdbx_strand_id
1 'polypeptide(L)'
;MISHSNATRMVFYLALIGGFALTVLGLWQQWGGATSFALKGGYLPDYSISFIVIGVMIELLSRIVGLNRLVLGGIVACIIAILTNTTWPLLVTVWFALSSYLLGRIVLTLLKINKDKQSNITAALVGAGAYGTVVGLLAHFPINYPALYGMALTLPIVFEWRTLVDMVRYFSKHLTQPSEFKWLDLVIALVALVHFSVALMPEVGHDALAVHLFVPGHLLSRHEWGFDVTTYVWAVIPMMGDWIYSIGYMMGGETAARMINVGFIFVLGWLIRDLVIWAGGNALGTRWATLLFLTTPLTFTESNTLYIES
;
A
#
# COMPACT_ATOMS: atom_id res chain seq x y z
N MET A 1 26.37 12.42 16.59
CA MET A 1 26.96 11.80 15.37
C MET A 1 27.63 10.52 15.79
N ILE A 2 27.03 9.36 15.57
CA ILE A 2 27.65 8.06 15.87
C ILE A 2 28.55 7.74 14.67
N SER A 3 29.86 7.74 14.92
CA SER A 3 30.84 7.26 13.95
C SER A 3 30.64 5.76 13.78
N HIS A 4 29.93 5.34 12.75
CA HIS A 4 29.84 3.92 12.41
C HIS A 4 31.23 3.44 12.02
N SER A 5 31.76 2.44 12.74
CA SER A 5 33.06 1.84 12.44
C SER A 5 33.04 1.24 11.02
N ASN A 6 34.18 1.21 10.36
CA ASN A 6 34.32 0.58 9.04
C ASN A 6 33.81 -0.87 9.03
N ALA A 7 33.89 -1.57 10.17
CA ALA A 7 33.35 -2.91 10.37
C ALA A 7 31.81 -2.95 10.20
N THR A 8 31.08 -2.00 10.76
CA THR A 8 29.60 -1.93 10.63
C THR A 8 29.19 -1.70 9.17
N ARG A 9 29.90 -0.85 8.45
CA ARG A 9 29.68 -0.63 7.01
C ARG A 9 29.98 -1.90 6.20
N MET A 10 31.05 -2.59 6.51
CA MET A 10 31.41 -3.84 5.82
C MET A 10 30.35 -4.94 6.04
N VAL A 11 29.86 -5.11 7.28
CA VAL A 11 28.79 -6.06 7.60
C VAL A 11 27.50 -5.70 6.83
N PHE A 12 27.18 -4.41 6.77
CA PHE A 12 26.00 -3.94 6.00
C PHE A 12 26.13 -4.25 4.50
N TYR A 13 27.28 -3.97 3.88
CA TYR A 13 27.49 -4.30 2.47
C TYR A 13 27.50 -5.81 2.21
N LEU A 14 28.07 -6.61 3.10
CA LEU A 14 28.06 -8.06 2.97
C LEU A 14 26.64 -8.63 3.09
N ALA A 15 25.84 -8.12 4.02
CA ALA A 15 24.42 -8.49 4.15
C ALA A 15 23.62 -8.12 2.90
N LEU A 16 23.87 -6.94 2.33
CA LEU A 16 23.19 -6.46 1.13
C LEU A 16 23.57 -7.27 -0.11
N ILE A 17 24.85 -7.57 -0.29
CA ILE A 17 25.35 -8.43 -1.38
C ILE A 17 24.84 -9.86 -1.21
N GLY A 18 24.88 -10.40 0.01
CA GLY A 18 24.38 -11.73 0.34
C GLY A 18 22.87 -11.86 0.07
N GLY A 19 22.07 -10.87 0.52
CA GLY A 19 20.63 -10.81 0.25
C GLY A 19 20.33 -10.73 -1.24
N PHE A 20 21.04 -9.90 -1.97
CA PHE A 20 20.89 -9.80 -3.43
C PHE A 20 21.25 -11.12 -4.13
N ALA A 21 22.36 -11.75 -3.74
CA ALA A 21 22.79 -13.04 -4.29
C ALA A 21 21.77 -14.15 -4.03
N LEU A 22 21.20 -14.22 -2.81
CA LEU A 22 20.16 -15.17 -2.46
C LEU A 22 18.87 -14.93 -3.25
N THR A 23 18.49 -13.67 -3.47
CA THR A 23 17.33 -13.33 -4.30
C THR A 23 17.54 -13.75 -5.75
N VAL A 24 18.71 -13.48 -6.32
CA VAL A 24 19.06 -13.90 -7.68
C VAL A 24 19.08 -15.43 -7.81
N LEU A 25 19.63 -16.13 -6.83
CA LEU A 25 19.63 -17.60 -6.81
C LEU A 25 18.22 -18.17 -6.69
N GLY A 26 17.37 -17.61 -5.83
CA GLY A 26 15.97 -18.00 -5.71
C GLY A 26 15.18 -17.80 -7.00
N LEU A 27 15.35 -16.65 -7.63
CA LEU A 27 14.77 -16.37 -8.95
C LEU A 27 15.28 -17.34 -10.01
N TRP A 28 16.59 -17.65 -10.00
CA TRP A 28 17.18 -18.62 -10.93
C TRP A 28 16.61 -20.03 -10.76
N GLN A 29 16.45 -20.49 -9.52
CA GLN A 29 15.86 -21.81 -9.25
C GLN A 29 14.40 -21.92 -9.65
N GLN A 30 13.63 -20.82 -9.51
CA GLN A 30 12.22 -20.76 -9.91
C GLN A 30 11.99 -20.38 -11.38
N TRP A 31 13.04 -19.91 -12.06
CA TRP A 31 12.95 -19.39 -13.42
C TRP A 31 12.37 -20.40 -14.41
N GLY A 32 12.68 -21.69 -14.27
CA GLY A 32 12.17 -22.74 -15.14
C GLY A 32 10.66 -22.98 -15.04
N GLY A 33 10.04 -22.76 -13.87
CA GLY A 33 8.59 -22.89 -13.66
C GLY A 33 7.82 -21.62 -14.09
N ALA A 34 8.26 -20.46 -13.61
CA ALA A 34 7.58 -19.18 -13.88
C ALA A 34 7.68 -18.76 -15.35
N THR A 35 8.84 -18.94 -15.98
CA THR A 35 9.03 -18.57 -17.39
C THR A 35 8.26 -19.47 -18.37
N SER A 36 8.07 -20.75 -18.03
CA SER A 36 7.31 -21.66 -18.90
C SER A 36 5.83 -21.25 -18.99
N PHE A 37 5.27 -20.73 -17.90
CA PHE A 37 3.88 -20.27 -17.85
C PHE A 37 3.72 -18.87 -18.49
N ALA A 38 4.58 -17.93 -18.14
CA ALA A 38 4.52 -16.56 -18.65
C ALA A 38 4.89 -16.45 -20.14
N LEU A 39 5.87 -17.23 -20.61
CA LEU A 39 6.30 -17.21 -21.99
C LEU A 39 5.36 -17.99 -22.94
N LYS A 40 4.74 -19.09 -22.48
CA LYS A 40 3.78 -19.86 -23.27
C LYS A 40 2.47 -19.11 -23.50
N GLY A 41 2.08 -18.19 -22.59
CA GLY A 41 0.85 -17.42 -22.71
C GLY A 41 0.93 -16.20 -23.64
N GLY A 42 2.11 -15.82 -24.12
CA GLY A 42 2.30 -14.64 -24.99
C GLY A 42 2.09 -13.27 -24.31
N TYR A 43 1.69 -13.23 -23.04
CA TYR A 43 1.33 -11.98 -22.34
C TYR A 43 2.54 -11.18 -21.83
N LEU A 44 3.67 -11.84 -21.51
CA LEU A 44 4.84 -11.17 -20.97
C LEU A 44 5.43 -10.09 -21.88
N PRO A 45 5.56 -10.30 -23.21
CA PRO A 45 5.99 -9.26 -24.14
C PRO A 45 5.04 -8.06 -24.14
N ASP A 46 3.72 -8.28 -24.16
CA ASP A 46 2.71 -7.21 -24.20
C ASP A 46 2.74 -6.36 -22.94
N TYR A 47 2.85 -6.99 -21.77
CA TYR A 47 3.04 -6.29 -20.50
C TYR A 47 4.34 -5.49 -20.49
N SER A 48 5.45 -6.09 -20.92
CA SER A 48 6.75 -5.42 -20.96
C SER A 48 6.73 -4.21 -21.88
N ILE A 49 6.13 -4.34 -23.06
CA ILE A 49 5.99 -3.23 -24.02
C ILE A 49 5.13 -2.13 -23.41
N SER A 50 4.00 -2.47 -22.78
CA SER A 50 3.11 -1.50 -22.14
C SER A 50 3.83 -0.72 -21.04
N PHE A 51 4.61 -1.38 -20.19
CA PHE A 51 5.39 -0.72 -19.16
C PHE A 51 6.52 0.15 -19.73
N ILE A 52 7.18 -0.26 -20.78
CA ILE A 52 8.18 0.57 -21.49
C ILE A 52 7.51 1.82 -22.05
N VAL A 53 6.36 1.69 -22.71
CA VAL A 53 5.61 2.83 -23.26
C VAL A 53 5.18 3.79 -22.16
N ILE A 54 4.63 3.28 -21.06
CA ILE A 54 4.26 4.10 -19.88
C ILE A 54 5.50 4.80 -19.31
N GLY A 55 6.62 4.10 -19.18
CA GLY A 55 7.88 4.68 -18.69
C GLY A 55 8.38 5.82 -19.57
N VAL A 56 8.36 5.63 -20.90
CA VAL A 56 8.71 6.67 -21.87
C VAL A 56 7.76 7.84 -21.77
N MET A 57 6.46 7.61 -21.67
CA MET A 57 5.45 8.67 -21.46
C MET A 57 5.70 9.48 -20.19
N ILE A 58 5.92 8.81 -19.06
CA ILE A 58 6.21 9.49 -17.78
C ILE A 58 7.48 10.35 -17.92
N GLU A 59 8.53 9.82 -18.54
CA GLU A 59 9.79 10.55 -18.74
C GLU A 59 9.60 11.77 -19.64
N LEU A 60 8.90 11.63 -20.78
CA LEU A 60 8.62 12.73 -21.68
C LEU A 60 7.75 13.81 -21.03
N LEU A 61 6.67 13.43 -20.39
CA LEU A 61 5.79 14.36 -19.66
C LEU A 61 6.53 15.06 -18.52
N SER A 62 7.39 14.35 -17.78
CA SER A 62 8.22 14.97 -16.74
C SER A 62 9.13 16.06 -17.30
N ARG A 63 9.68 15.87 -18.50
CA ARG A 63 10.53 16.88 -19.16
C ARG A 63 9.74 18.07 -19.68
N ILE A 64 8.53 17.84 -20.20
CA ILE A 64 7.69 18.90 -20.80
C ILE A 64 7.00 19.73 -19.72
N VAL A 65 6.38 19.06 -18.75
CA VAL A 65 5.52 19.71 -17.73
C VAL A 65 6.30 20.05 -16.47
N GLY A 66 7.50 19.49 -16.25
CA GLY A 66 8.31 19.71 -15.05
C GLY A 66 7.79 19.00 -13.79
N LEU A 67 6.84 18.07 -13.91
CA LEU A 67 6.31 17.32 -12.78
C LEU A 67 7.27 16.19 -12.34
N ASN A 68 7.25 15.89 -11.04
CA ASN A 68 7.97 14.74 -10.51
C ASN A 68 7.42 13.43 -11.08
N ARG A 69 8.30 12.47 -11.35
CA ARG A 69 7.96 11.16 -11.95
C ARG A 69 7.03 10.31 -11.08
N LEU A 70 7.18 10.38 -9.76
CA LEU A 70 6.27 9.69 -8.83
C LEU A 70 4.86 10.28 -8.92
N VAL A 71 4.74 11.60 -9.05
CA VAL A 71 3.44 12.29 -9.25
C VAL A 71 2.81 11.85 -10.57
N LEU A 72 3.60 11.80 -11.64
CA LEU A 72 3.12 11.32 -12.95
C LEU A 72 2.69 9.84 -12.87
N GLY A 73 3.42 9.00 -12.13
CA GLY A 73 3.00 7.63 -11.83
C GLY A 73 1.61 7.58 -11.16
N GLY A 74 1.38 8.43 -10.17
CA GLY A 74 0.06 8.58 -9.54
C GLY A 74 -1.04 9.03 -10.51
N ILE A 75 -0.74 9.97 -11.41
CA ILE A 75 -1.67 10.41 -12.46
C ILE A 75 -1.99 9.24 -13.41
N VAL A 76 -0.99 8.47 -13.82
CA VAL A 76 -1.19 7.27 -14.66
C VAL A 76 -2.05 6.24 -13.93
N ALA A 77 -1.85 6.02 -12.62
CA ALA A 77 -2.71 5.15 -11.82
C ALA A 77 -4.18 5.62 -11.83
N CYS A 78 -4.42 6.93 -11.69
CA CYS A 78 -5.77 7.48 -11.81
C CYS A 78 -6.37 7.25 -13.22
N ILE A 79 -5.59 7.43 -14.28
CA ILE A 79 -6.03 7.16 -15.66
C ILE A 79 -6.38 5.68 -15.82
N ILE A 80 -5.54 4.77 -15.34
CA ILE A 80 -5.82 3.33 -15.37
C ILE A 80 -7.13 3.03 -14.62
N ALA A 81 -7.34 3.59 -13.43
CA ALA A 81 -8.57 3.40 -12.67
C ALA A 81 -9.82 3.88 -13.42
N ILE A 82 -9.73 4.99 -14.16
CA ILE A 82 -10.81 5.47 -15.01
C ILE A 82 -11.08 4.48 -16.15
N LEU A 83 -10.04 4.06 -16.85
CA LEU A 83 -10.16 3.16 -18.02
C LEU A 83 -10.65 1.76 -17.63
N THR A 84 -10.34 1.30 -16.43
CA THR A 84 -10.78 -0.01 -15.90
C THR A 84 -12.09 0.06 -15.10
N ASN A 85 -12.73 1.24 -15.05
CA ASN A 85 -13.96 1.49 -14.27
C ASN A 85 -13.81 1.19 -12.77
N THR A 86 -12.61 1.38 -12.23
CA THR A 86 -12.28 1.19 -10.80
C THR A 86 -12.07 2.52 -10.05
N THR A 87 -12.60 3.62 -10.61
CA THR A 87 -12.48 4.96 -10.01
C THR A 87 -13.12 5.02 -8.62
N TRP A 88 -14.29 4.41 -8.43
CA TRP A 88 -14.95 4.39 -7.14
C TRP A 88 -14.16 3.63 -6.07
N PRO A 89 -13.68 2.39 -6.29
CA PRO A 89 -12.75 1.70 -5.41
C PRO A 89 -11.51 2.54 -5.04
N LEU A 90 -10.90 3.22 -6.02
CA LEU A 90 -9.77 4.13 -5.76
C LEU A 90 -10.15 5.29 -4.85
N LEU A 91 -11.28 5.94 -5.09
CA LEU A 91 -11.77 7.03 -4.22
C LEU A 91 -12.02 6.55 -2.80
N VAL A 92 -12.60 5.37 -2.61
CA VAL A 92 -12.79 4.74 -1.30
C VAL A 92 -11.46 4.49 -0.61
N THR A 93 -10.46 3.97 -1.33
CA THR A 93 -9.11 3.74 -0.80
C THR A 93 -8.43 5.04 -0.36
N VAL A 94 -8.50 6.09 -1.18
CA VAL A 94 -7.97 7.41 -0.84
C VAL A 94 -8.72 8.01 0.35
N TRP A 95 -10.04 7.87 0.39
CA TRP A 95 -10.87 8.31 1.52
C TRP A 95 -10.47 7.61 2.82
N PHE A 96 -10.32 6.28 2.79
CA PHE A 96 -9.82 5.51 3.92
C PHE A 96 -8.42 5.97 4.36
N ALA A 97 -7.48 6.13 3.44
CA ALA A 97 -6.11 6.55 3.76
C ALA A 97 -6.06 7.94 4.41
N LEU A 98 -6.80 8.92 3.85
CA LEU A 98 -6.89 10.27 4.41
C LEU A 98 -7.55 10.26 5.78
N SER A 99 -8.66 9.54 5.91
CA SER A 99 -9.39 9.42 7.16
C SER A 99 -8.55 8.75 8.25
N SER A 100 -7.84 7.66 7.91
CA SER A 100 -6.92 6.98 8.83
C SER A 100 -5.80 7.92 9.30
N TYR A 101 -5.19 8.68 8.39
CA TYR A 101 -4.17 9.65 8.77
C TYR A 101 -4.71 10.70 9.75
N LEU A 102 -5.88 11.28 9.47
CA LEU A 102 -6.47 12.33 10.31
C LEU A 102 -6.95 11.77 11.66
N LEU A 103 -7.58 10.59 11.67
CA LEU A 103 -7.97 9.91 12.91
C LEU A 103 -6.76 9.60 13.78
N GLY A 104 -5.69 9.09 13.20
CA GLY A 104 -4.46 8.81 13.95
C GLY A 104 -3.84 10.06 14.54
N ARG A 105 -3.87 11.20 13.85
CA ARG A 105 -3.45 12.50 14.41
C ARG A 105 -4.30 12.89 15.63
N ILE A 106 -5.61 12.71 15.55
CA ILE A 106 -6.52 12.96 16.68
C ILE A 106 -6.12 12.06 17.85
N VAL A 107 -5.98 10.75 17.63
CA VAL A 107 -5.62 9.77 18.66
C VAL A 107 -4.27 10.11 19.29
N LEU A 108 -3.23 10.37 18.48
CA LEU A 108 -1.90 10.74 18.99
C LEU A 108 -1.92 12.05 19.79
N THR A 109 -2.76 13.00 19.40
CA THR A 109 -2.94 14.26 20.15
C THR A 109 -3.64 14.02 21.49
N LEU A 110 -4.66 13.16 21.53
CA LEU A 110 -5.32 12.74 22.77
C LEU A 110 -4.37 12.01 23.73
N LEU A 111 -3.43 11.23 23.18
CA LEU A 111 -2.36 10.58 23.94
C LEU A 111 -1.23 11.56 24.34
N LYS A 112 -1.40 12.86 24.10
CA LYS A 112 -0.43 13.92 24.43
C LYS A 112 0.95 13.74 23.77
N ILE A 113 1.01 13.06 22.65
CA ILE A 113 2.24 12.95 21.86
C ILE A 113 2.42 14.29 21.11
N ASN A 114 3.60 14.89 21.27
CA ASN A 114 3.90 16.19 20.67
C ASN A 114 3.78 16.11 19.13
N LYS A 115 3.07 17.06 18.53
CA LYS A 115 2.82 17.13 17.08
C LYS A 115 4.11 17.14 16.26
N ASP A 116 5.16 17.78 16.74
CA ASP A 116 6.47 17.83 16.04
C ASP A 116 7.20 16.48 16.00
N LYS A 117 6.79 15.53 16.86
CA LYS A 117 7.33 14.16 16.92
C LYS A 117 6.44 13.13 16.22
N GLN A 118 5.27 13.54 15.72
CA GLN A 118 4.36 12.64 15.03
C GLN A 118 4.81 12.45 13.59
N SER A 119 5.28 11.24 13.24
CA SER A 119 5.45 10.86 11.84
C SER A 119 4.08 10.74 11.16
N ASN A 120 3.95 11.21 9.93
CA ASN A 120 2.73 11.07 9.14
C ASN A 120 2.33 9.60 8.97
N ILE A 121 3.30 8.70 8.84
CA ILE A 121 3.08 7.26 8.74
C ILE A 121 2.58 6.69 10.05
N THR A 122 3.19 7.05 11.18
CA THR A 122 2.72 6.64 12.50
C THR A 122 1.26 7.05 12.68
N ALA A 123 0.89 8.27 12.28
CA ALA A 123 -0.50 8.71 12.34
C ALA A 123 -1.41 7.84 11.45
N ALA A 124 -1.02 7.56 10.20
CA ALA A 124 -1.81 6.72 9.30
C ALA A 124 -2.03 5.30 9.85
N LEU A 125 -0.97 4.68 10.39
CA LEU A 125 -1.04 3.33 10.99
C LEU A 125 -1.87 3.30 12.26
N VAL A 126 -1.71 4.28 13.15
CA VAL A 126 -2.52 4.39 14.38
C VAL A 126 -4.00 4.56 14.03
N GLY A 127 -4.32 5.38 13.04
CA GLY A 127 -5.69 5.56 12.59
C GLY A 127 -6.28 4.32 11.92
N ALA A 128 -5.52 3.64 11.07
CA ALA A 128 -5.95 2.38 10.47
C ALA A 128 -6.19 1.30 11.53
N GLY A 129 -5.28 1.16 12.52
CA GLY A 129 -5.44 0.26 13.66
C GLY A 129 -6.64 0.62 14.53
N ALA A 130 -6.91 1.92 14.75
CA ALA A 130 -8.09 2.37 15.45
C ALA A 130 -9.38 1.98 14.70
N TYR A 131 -9.42 2.15 13.37
CA TYR A 131 -10.55 1.67 12.56
C TYR A 131 -10.72 0.16 12.65
N GLY A 132 -9.65 -0.62 12.47
CA GLY A 132 -9.73 -2.08 12.59
C GLY A 132 -10.25 -2.52 13.96
N THR A 133 -9.79 -1.87 15.04
CA THR A 133 -10.28 -2.14 16.40
C THR A 133 -11.76 -1.81 16.55
N VAL A 134 -12.20 -0.64 16.10
CA VAL A 134 -13.60 -0.22 16.17
C VAL A 134 -14.49 -1.14 15.34
N VAL A 135 -14.09 -1.48 14.11
CA VAL A 135 -14.83 -2.40 13.25
C VAL A 135 -14.91 -3.78 13.91
N GLY A 136 -13.81 -4.32 14.42
CA GLY A 136 -13.81 -5.61 15.12
C GLY A 136 -14.76 -5.65 16.31
N LEU A 137 -14.86 -4.57 17.10
CA LEU A 137 -15.81 -4.46 18.19
C LEU A 137 -17.26 -4.35 17.69
N LEU A 138 -17.51 -3.51 16.69
CA LEU A 138 -18.84 -3.26 16.15
C LEU A 138 -19.35 -4.40 15.26
N ALA A 139 -18.46 -5.22 14.71
CA ALA A 139 -18.80 -6.35 13.88
C ALA A 139 -19.79 -7.32 14.55
N HIS A 140 -19.73 -7.45 15.87
CA HIS A 140 -20.60 -8.34 16.63
C HIS A 140 -22.04 -7.81 16.87
N PHE A 141 -22.36 -6.65 16.29
CA PHE A 141 -23.70 -6.04 16.37
C PHE A 141 -24.29 -5.89 14.96
N PRO A 142 -25.62 -5.98 14.80
CA PRO A 142 -26.28 -5.91 13.47
C PRO A 142 -26.36 -4.48 12.94
N ILE A 143 -25.25 -3.75 12.93
CA ILE A 143 -25.16 -2.32 12.58
C ILE A 143 -24.21 -2.06 11.41
N ASN A 144 -23.62 -3.10 10.82
CA ASN A 144 -22.55 -2.97 9.83
C ASN A 144 -23.14 -2.68 8.43
N TYR A 145 -23.52 -1.43 8.22
CA TYR A 145 -24.03 -0.93 6.95
C TYR A 145 -23.00 0.02 6.28
N PRO A 146 -22.91 0.04 4.94
CA PRO A 146 -22.01 0.95 4.21
C PRO A 146 -22.11 2.41 4.65
N ALA A 147 -23.33 2.88 4.95
CA ALA A 147 -23.56 4.25 5.41
C ALA A 147 -22.85 4.58 6.73
N LEU A 148 -22.80 3.62 7.67
CA LEU A 148 -22.09 3.80 8.94
C LEU A 148 -20.57 3.97 8.70
N TYR A 149 -20.00 3.14 7.81
CA TYR A 149 -18.60 3.23 7.45
C TYR A 149 -18.27 4.55 6.71
N GLY A 150 -19.14 4.99 5.81
CA GLY A 150 -19.02 6.28 5.15
C GLY A 150 -19.05 7.45 6.13
N MET A 151 -19.93 7.42 7.13
CA MET A 151 -19.95 8.43 8.19
C MET A 151 -18.67 8.38 9.03
N ALA A 152 -18.24 7.19 9.44
CA ALA A 152 -17.03 7.02 10.24
C ALA A 152 -15.79 7.55 9.51
N LEU A 153 -15.65 7.30 8.22
CA LEU A 153 -14.56 7.82 7.41
C LEU A 153 -14.64 9.34 7.19
N THR A 154 -15.83 9.92 7.17
CA THR A 154 -16.03 11.37 6.97
C THR A 154 -15.71 12.18 8.22
N LEU A 155 -16.02 11.65 9.40
CA LEU A 155 -15.86 12.40 10.66
C LEU A 155 -14.47 12.99 10.88
N PRO A 156 -13.35 12.24 10.81
CA PRO A 156 -12.01 12.81 10.99
C PRO A 156 -11.67 13.90 9.97
N ILE A 157 -12.19 13.77 8.75
CA ILE A 157 -11.98 14.76 7.67
C ILE A 157 -12.67 16.07 8.01
N VAL A 158 -13.90 16.01 8.55
CA VAL A 158 -14.64 17.19 8.98
C VAL A 158 -13.98 17.85 10.18
N PHE A 159 -13.54 17.07 11.18
CA PHE A 159 -12.88 17.61 12.37
C PHE A 159 -11.51 18.22 12.07
N GLU A 160 -10.73 17.61 11.20
CA GLU A 160 -9.36 18.02 10.86
C GLU A 160 -9.27 18.65 9.46
N TRP A 161 -10.36 19.26 8.96
CA TRP A 161 -10.41 19.80 7.58
C TRP A 161 -9.30 20.83 7.29
N ARG A 162 -8.88 21.60 8.31
CA ARG A 162 -7.76 22.55 8.19
C ARG A 162 -6.44 21.85 7.89
N THR A 163 -6.17 20.75 8.58
CA THR A 163 -5.00 19.91 8.34
C THR A 163 -5.02 19.35 6.91
N LEU A 164 -6.18 18.93 6.41
CA LEU A 164 -6.33 18.49 5.03
C LEU A 164 -5.98 19.62 4.03
N VAL A 165 -6.49 20.82 4.25
CA VAL A 165 -6.18 21.98 3.39
C VAL A 165 -4.68 22.28 3.40
N ASP A 166 -4.03 22.26 4.57
CA ASP A 166 -2.59 22.50 4.67
C ASP A 166 -1.79 21.40 3.98
N MET A 167 -2.24 20.15 4.07
CA MET A 167 -1.63 19.02 3.37
C MET A 167 -1.74 19.20 1.84
N VAL A 168 -2.90 19.57 1.32
CA VAL A 168 -3.10 19.83 -0.12
C VAL A 168 -2.18 20.99 -0.58
N ARG A 169 -2.09 22.06 0.18
CA ARG A 169 -1.18 23.18 -0.11
C ARG A 169 0.29 22.75 -0.09
N TYR A 170 0.68 21.93 0.87
CA TYR A 170 2.03 21.40 0.93
C TYR A 170 2.34 20.54 -0.31
N PHE A 171 1.47 19.61 -0.66
CA PHE A 171 1.64 18.78 -1.85
C PHE A 171 1.71 19.61 -3.12
N SER A 172 0.81 20.58 -3.31
CA SER A 172 0.81 21.41 -4.51
C SER A 172 2.13 22.18 -4.73
N LYS A 173 2.80 22.57 -3.67
CA LYS A 173 4.13 23.22 -3.75
C LYS A 173 5.25 22.25 -4.11
N HIS A 174 5.09 20.96 -3.80
CA HIS A 174 6.14 19.96 -4.02
C HIS A 174 5.95 19.13 -5.29
N LEU A 175 4.80 19.27 -5.98
CA LEU A 175 4.50 18.54 -7.22
C LEU A 175 5.54 18.79 -8.32
N THR A 176 6.08 20.01 -8.39
CA THR A 176 7.01 20.45 -9.43
C THR A 176 8.48 20.41 -8.98
N GLN A 177 8.77 19.95 -7.76
CA GLN A 177 10.15 19.88 -7.31
C GLN A 177 10.91 18.78 -8.06
N PRO A 178 11.99 19.13 -8.77
CA PRO A 178 12.78 18.14 -9.49
C PRO A 178 13.49 17.21 -8.51
N SER A 179 13.46 15.92 -8.79
CA SER A 179 14.28 14.93 -8.09
C SER A 179 15.67 14.83 -8.72
N GLU A 180 16.69 14.73 -7.88
CA GLU A 180 18.07 14.45 -8.32
C GLU A 180 18.20 13.03 -8.88
N PHE A 181 17.39 12.08 -8.39
CA PHE A 181 17.44 10.65 -8.73
C PHE A 181 16.35 10.26 -9.73
N LYS A 182 16.31 10.95 -10.84
CA LYS A 182 15.23 10.89 -11.84
C LYS A 182 14.90 9.46 -12.31
N TRP A 183 15.90 8.67 -12.60
CA TRP A 183 15.70 7.30 -13.09
C TRP A 183 15.18 6.34 -12.00
N LEU A 184 15.69 6.47 -10.74
CA LEU A 184 15.19 5.67 -9.63
C LEU A 184 13.72 5.99 -9.31
N ASP A 185 13.35 7.27 -9.31
CA ASP A 185 11.96 7.68 -9.11
C ASP A 185 11.07 7.15 -10.24
N LEU A 186 11.56 7.10 -11.48
CA LEU A 186 10.83 6.49 -12.61
C LEU A 186 10.63 4.99 -12.38
N VAL A 187 11.68 4.26 -12.00
CA VAL A 187 11.59 2.81 -11.77
C VAL A 187 10.67 2.51 -10.59
N ILE A 188 10.76 3.28 -9.48
CA ILE A 188 9.86 3.14 -8.34
C ILE A 188 8.41 3.39 -8.75
N ALA A 189 8.15 4.43 -9.56
CA ALA A 189 6.81 4.71 -10.08
C ALA A 189 6.26 3.55 -10.93
N LEU A 190 7.08 2.97 -11.80
CA LEU A 190 6.69 1.83 -12.63
C LEU A 190 6.40 0.58 -11.78
N VAL A 191 7.27 0.27 -10.81
CA VAL A 191 7.03 -0.86 -9.89
C VAL A 191 5.76 -0.65 -9.06
N ALA A 192 5.52 0.57 -8.56
CA ALA A 192 4.29 0.89 -7.86
C ALA A 192 3.04 0.73 -8.76
N LEU A 193 3.14 1.09 -10.04
CA LEU A 193 2.07 0.85 -11.02
C LEU A 193 1.81 -0.64 -11.28
N VAL A 194 2.85 -1.50 -11.22
CA VAL A 194 2.65 -2.95 -11.28
C VAL A 194 1.80 -3.43 -10.09
N HIS A 195 2.19 -3.10 -8.86
CA HIS A 195 1.42 -3.45 -7.66
C HIS A 195 -0.01 -2.92 -7.74
N PHE A 196 -0.18 -1.67 -8.15
CA PHE A 196 -1.50 -1.08 -8.35
C PHE A 196 -2.33 -1.84 -9.38
N SER A 197 -1.75 -2.16 -10.56
CA SER A 197 -2.45 -2.88 -11.62
C SER A 197 -2.90 -4.27 -11.19
N VAL A 198 -2.10 -4.95 -10.38
CA VAL A 198 -2.45 -6.25 -9.81
C VAL A 198 -3.62 -6.16 -8.83
N ALA A 199 -3.72 -5.08 -8.04
CA ALA A 199 -4.86 -4.84 -7.16
C ALA A 199 -6.19 -4.63 -7.92
N LEU A 200 -6.13 -4.28 -9.20
CA LEU A 200 -7.34 -4.14 -10.05
C LEU A 200 -7.86 -5.47 -10.60
N MET A 201 -7.04 -6.53 -10.55
CA MET A 201 -7.44 -7.86 -11.01
C MET A 201 -8.33 -8.52 -9.96
N PRO A 202 -9.25 -9.43 -10.35
CA PRO A 202 -10.00 -10.25 -9.40
C PRO A 202 -9.07 -11.08 -8.52
N GLU A 203 -9.49 -11.32 -7.28
CA GLU A 203 -8.79 -12.20 -6.36
C GLU A 203 -8.88 -13.65 -6.83
N VAL A 204 -7.78 -14.36 -6.78
CA VAL A 204 -7.71 -15.79 -7.15
C VAL A 204 -7.02 -16.64 -6.09
N GLY A 205 -6.48 -16.03 -5.04
CA GLY A 205 -5.83 -16.70 -3.92
C GLY A 205 -6.84 -17.50 -3.11
N HIS A 206 -6.53 -18.78 -2.85
CA HIS A 206 -7.43 -19.66 -2.09
C HIS A 206 -7.71 -19.11 -0.69
N ASP A 207 -6.68 -18.73 0.05
CA ASP A 207 -6.82 -18.19 1.41
C ASP A 207 -7.55 -16.85 1.42
N ALA A 208 -7.23 -15.98 0.47
CA ALA A 208 -7.92 -14.71 0.33
C ALA A 208 -9.41 -14.89 0.08
N LEU A 209 -9.81 -15.80 -0.80
CA LEU A 209 -11.22 -16.09 -1.09
C LEU A 209 -11.93 -16.79 0.07
N ALA A 210 -11.26 -17.79 0.68
CA ALA A 210 -11.85 -18.63 1.72
C ALA A 210 -11.93 -17.95 3.09
N VAL A 211 -11.04 -17.00 3.38
CA VAL A 211 -10.90 -16.37 4.70
C VAL A 211 -11.09 -14.85 4.59
N HIS A 212 -10.16 -14.16 3.93
CA HIS A 212 -10.05 -12.70 4.02
C HIS A 212 -11.15 -11.92 3.28
N LEU A 213 -11.67 -12.43 2.17
CA LEU A 213 -12.84 -11.87 1.48
C LEU A 213 -14.16 -12.43 2.03
N PHE A 214 -14.13 -13.60 2.65
CA PHE A 214 -15.30 -14.17 3.28
C PHE A 214 -15.78 -13.30 4.46
N VAL A 215 -14.86 -12.83 5.31
CA VAL A 215 -15.18 -11.97 6.47
C VAL A 215 -15.94 -10.71 6.04
N PRO A 216 -15.42 -9.85 5.16
CA PRO A 216 -16.13 -8.64 4.72
C PRO A 216 -17.40 -8.96 3.92
N GLY A 217 -17.40 -10.03 3.12
CA GLY A 217 -18.59 -10.46 2.37
C GLY A 217 -19.72 -10.91 3.30
N HIS A 218 -19.39 -11.65 4.37
CA HIS A 218 -20.34 -12.05 5.39
C HIS A 218 -20.89 -10.82 6.14
N LEU A 219 -19.99 -9.92 6.55
CA LEU A 219 -20.39 -8.69 7.25
C LEU A 219 -21.31 -7.80 6.39
N LEU A 220 -21.07 -7.72 5.08
CA LEU A 220 -21.93 -7.01 4.15
C LEU A 220 -23.33 -7.65 4.02
N SER A 221 -23.40 -8.98 4.02
CA SER A 221 -24.65 -9.72 3.80
C SER A 221 -25.49 -9.89 5.06
N ARG A 222 -24.85 -10.03 6.22
CA ARG A 222 -25.53 -10.30 7.50
C ARG A 222 -25.60 -9.09 8.41
N HIS A 223 -24.77 -8.07 8.17
CA HIS A 223 -24.61 -6.88 8.99
C HIS A 223 -24.08 -7.15 10.40
N GLU A 224 -23.70 -8.38 10.68
CA GLU A 224 -23.06 -8.81 11.94
C GLU A 224 -22.08 -9.95 11.69
N TRP A 225 -21.12 -10.11 12.56
CA TRP A 225 -20.17 -11.21 12.59
C TRP A 225 -20.59 -12.20 13.67
N GLY A 226 -20.87 -13.41 13.25
CA GLY A 226 -21.17 -14.51 14.17
C GLY A 226 -21.14 -15.83 13.44
N PHE A 227 -20.35 -16.76 13.93
CA PHE A 227 -20.22 -18.11 13.40
C PHE A 227 -20.16 -19.13 14.51
N ASP A 228 -20.67 -20.32 14.22
CA ASP A 228 -20.33 -21.50 14.97
C ASP A 228 -18.89 -21.92 14.60
N VAL A 229 -17.99 -21.83 15.56
CA VAL A 229 -16.56 -22.19 15.39
C VAL A 229 -16.36 -23.66 15.04
N THR A 230 -17.33 -24.51 15.29
CA THR A 230 -17.28 -25.93 14.89
C THR A 230 -17.47 -26.11 13.38
N THR A 231 -18.12 -25.16 12.73
CA THR A 231 -18.37 -25.17 11.28
C THR A 231 -17.39 -24.29 10.52
N TYR A 232 -16.87 -23.23 11.17
CA TYR A 232 -15.93 -22.30 10.56
C TYR A 232 -14.80 -21.95 11.53
N VAL A 233 -13.75 -22.75 11.52
CA VAL A 233 -12.61 -22.63 12.44
C VAL A 233 -11.87 -21.28 12.32
N TRP A 234 -11.89 -20.68 11.14
CA TRP A 234 -11.24 -19.38 10.88
C TRP A 234 -11.91 -18.20 11.59
N ALA A 235 -13.10 -18.39 12.16
CA ALA A 235 -13.79 -17.35 12.95
C ALA A 235 -13.04 -16.92 14.22
N VAL A 236 -12.03 -17.66 14.65
CA VAL A 236 -11.24 -17.41 15.87
C VAL A 236 -9.79 -16.97 15.61
N ILE A 237 -9.39 -16.80 14.36
CA ILE A 237 -8.05 -16.29 14.02
C ILE A 237 -7.97 -14.76 14.24
N PRO A 238 -6.76 -14.21 14.37
CA PRO A 238 -6.58 -12.76 14.36
C PRO A 238 -7.10 -12.13 13.06
N MET A 239 -8.02 -11.17 13.16
CA MET A 239 -8.75 -10.61 12.02
C MET A 239 -8.55 -9.10 11.86
N MET A 240 -7.46 -8.52 12.40
CA MET A 240 -7.26 -7.07 12.32
C MET A 240 -7.23 -6.57 10.88
N GLY A 241 -6.53 -7.27 9.99
CA GLY A 241 -6.50 -6.96 8.57
C GLY A 241 -7.89 -7.08 7.93
N ASP A 242 -8.64 -8.14 8.24
CA ASP A 242 -9.99 -8.36 7.71
C ASP A 242 -10.97 -7.27 8.14
N TRP A 243 -10.86 -6.77 9.38
CA TRP A 243 -11.67 -5.63 9.83
C TRP A 243 -11.34 -4.36 9.07
N ILE A 244 -10.08 -4.13 8.74
CA ILE A 244 -9.66 -3.00 7.91
C ILE A 244 -10.15 -3.19 6.46
N TYR A 245 -9.97 -4.38 5.89
CA TYR A 245 -10.45 -4.70 4.53
C TYR A 245 -11.97 -4.61 4.43
N SER A 246 -12.70 -4.92 5.51
CA SER A 246 -14.16 -4.80 5.55
C SER A 246 -14.62 -3.37 5.27
N ILE A 247 -13.87 -2.34 5.70
CA ILE A 247 -14.19 -0.95 5.38
C ILE A 247 -14.13 -0.71 3.87
N GLY A 248 -13.04 -1.13 3.23
CA GLY A 248 -12.88 -1.01 1.79
C GLY A 248 -13.94 -1.80 1.02
N TYR A 249 -14.16 -3.04 1.43
CA TYR A 249 -15.10 -3.95 0.79
C TYR A 249 -16.53 -3.46 0.88
N MET A 250 -16.99 -3.00 2.04
CA MET A 250 -18.33 -2.47 2.27
C MET A 250 -18.64 -1.26 1.40
N MET A 251 -17.63 -0.42 1.13
CA MET A 251 -17.79 0.83 0.42
C MET A 251 -17.46 0.73 -1.07
N GLY A 252 -16.48 -0.07 -1.45
CA GLY A 252 -15.93 -0.12 -2.81
C GLY A 252 -15.72 -1.53 -3.38
N GLY A 253 -16.20 -2.57 -2.68
CA GLY A 253 -16.07 -3.96 -3.08
C GLY A 253 -14.66 -4.52 -2.94
N GLU A 254 -14.44 -5.70 -3.50
CA GLU A 254 -13.18 -6.44 -3.48
C GLU A 254 -11.99 -5.59 -3.92
N THR A 255 -12.12 -4.86 -5.02
CA THR A 255 -11.04 -4.02 -5.56
C THR A 255 -10.58 -2.97 -4.57
N ALA A 256 -11.49 -2.35 -3.79
CA ALA A 256 -11.09 -1.37 -2.78
C ALA A 256 -10.35 -2.03 -1.61
N ALA A 257 -10.75 -3.23 -1.17
CA ALA A 257 -10.02 -3.98 -0.17
C ALA A 257 -8.59 -4.32 -0.64
N ARG A 258 -8.44 -4.77 -1.89
CA ARG A 258 -7.13 -5.05 -2.50
C ARG A 258 -6.27 -3.80 -2.66
N MET A 259 -6.86 -2.67 -3.05
CA MET A 259 -6.13 -1.39 -3.11
C MET A 259 -5.66 -0.94 -1.72
N ILE A 260 -6.44 -1.17 -0.66
CA ILE A 260 -6.03 -0.89 0.72
C ILE A 260 -4.83 -1.77 1.09
N ASN A 261 -4.84 -3.06 0.75
CA ASN A 261 -3.71 -3.96 0.96
C ASN A 261 -2.43 -3.43 0.28
N VAL A 262 -2.50 -3.10 -1.01
CA VAL A 262 -1.37 -2.47 -1.73
C VAL A 262 -0.97 -1.14 -1.10
N GLY A 263 -1.92 -0.38 -0.56
CA GLY A 263 -1.64 0.83 0.22
C GLY A 263 -0.74 0.56 1.43
N PHE A 264 -0.96 -0.54 2.16
CA PHE A 264 -0.07 -0.94 3.26
C PHE A 264 1.33 -1.32 2.78
N ILE A 265 1.47 -1.97 1.63
CA ILE A 265 2.79 -2.23 1.02
C ILE A 265 3.54 -0.91 0.76
N PHE A 266 2.86 0.13 0.27
CA PHE A 266 3.50 1.45 0.08
C PHE A 266 3.86 2.12 1.40
N VAL A 267 3.03 1.96 2.44
CA VAL A 267 3.32 2.44 3.80
C VAL A 267 4.56 1.74 4.36
N LEU A 268 4.70 0.42 4.18
CA LEU A 268 5.89 -0.33 4.56
C LEU A 268 7.14 0.16 3.81
N GLY A 269 7.02 0.40 2.50
CA GLY A 269 8.11 1.00 1.71
C GLY A 269 8.56 2.36 2.26
N TRP A 270 7.61 3.14 2.74
CA TRP A 270 7.92 4.42 3.39
C TRP A 270 8.55 4.22 4.79
N LEU A 271 8.08 3.28 5.60
CA LEU A 271 8.71 2.94 6.88
C LEU A 271 10.18 2.51 6.69
N ILE A 272 10.46 1.72 5.67
CA ILE A 272 11.81 1.32 5.30
C ILE A 272 12.66 2.56 4.96
N ARG A 273 12.11 3.49 4.18
CA ARG A 273 12.77 4.78 3.90
C ARG A 273 13.12 5.53 5.20
N ASP A 274 12.15 5.66 6.11
CA ASP A 274 12.36 6.37 7.38
C ASP A 274 13.36 5.64 8.27
N LEU A 275 13.37 4.31 8.27
CA LEU A 275 14.37 3.49 8.96
C LEU A 275 15.78 3.72 8.41
N VAL A 276 15.94 3.81 7.09
CA VAL A 276 17.23 4.13 6.45
C VAL A 276 17.72 5.51 6.85
N ILE A 277 16.84 6.52 6.89
CA ILE A 277 17.17 7.87 7.35
C ILE A 277 17.57 7.85 8.83
N TRP A 278 16.81 7.16 9.66
CA TRP A 278 17.11 7.01 11.09
C TRP A 278 18.47 6.34 11.33
N ALA A 279 18.82 5.35 10.51
CA ALA A 279 20.14 4.68 10.54
C ALA A 279 21.29 5.54 9.98
N GLY A 280 21.05 6.79 9.56
CA GLY A 280 22.04 7.71 9.00
C GLY A 280 22.29 7.52 7.51
N GLY A 281 21.41 6.83 6.80
CA GLY A 281 21.47 6.68 5.35
C GLY A 281 21.11 7.99 4.62
N ASN A 282 21.51 8.06 3.36
CA ASN A 282 21.28 9.23 2.50
C ASN A 282 20.07 9.03 1.56
N ALA A 283 19.74 10.07 0.81
CA ALA A 283 18.61 10.07 -0.12
C ALA A 283 18.72 9.01 -1.23
N LEU A 284 19.90 8.63 -1.65
CA LEU A 284 20.12 7.54 -2.59
C LEU A 284 19.84 6.18 -1.95
N GLY A 285 20.35 5.96 -0.74
CA GLY A 285 20.11 4.74 0.04
C GLY A 285 18.64 4.51 0.33
N THR A 286 17.87 5.56 0.62
CA THR A 286 16.42 5.44 0.85
C THR A 286 15.69 4.95 -0.40
N ARG A 287 16.04 5.45 -1.59
CA ARG A 287 15.41 5.03 -2.84
C ARG A 287 15.73 3.58 -3.20
N TRP A 288 17.01 3.20 -3.06
CA TRP A 288 17.40 1.82 -3.27
C TRP A 288 16.71 0.85 -2.31
N ALA A 289 16.64 1.19 -1.03
CA ALA A 289 15.96 0.34 -0.04
C ALA A 289 14.47 0.18 -0.37
N THR A 290 13.78 1.27 -0.72
CA THR A 290 12.38 1.24 -1.15
C THR A 290 12.21 0.40 -2.42
N LEU A 291 13.07 0.57 -3.43
CA LEU A 291 13.00 -0.19 -4.67
C LEU A 291 13.22 -1.67 -4.42
N LEU A 292 14.27 -2.04 -3.67
CA LEU A 292 14.57 -3.44 -3.33
C LEU A 292 13.40 -4.09 -2.58
N PHE A 293 12.79 -3.40 -1.63
CA PHE A 293 11.60 -3.89 -0.94
C PHE A 293 10.44 -4.13 -1.91
N LEU A 294 10.08 -3.15 -2.73
CA LEU A 294 8.95 -3.25 -3.66
C LEU A 294 9.17 -4.30 -4.75
N THR A 295 10.42 -4.61 -5.10
CA THR A 295 10.77 -5.65 -6.10
C THR A 295 11.01 -7.03 -5.49
N THR A 296 10.94 -7.17 -4.18
CA THR A 296 11.06 -8.48 -3.53
C THR A 296 9.91 -9.39 -3.94
N PRO A 297 10.16 -10.65 -4.34
CA PRO A 297 9.09 -11.58 -4.73
C PRO A 297 8.01 -11.76 -3.65
N LEU A 298 8.40 -11.78 -2.38
CA LEU A 298 7.46 -11.86 -1.26
C LEU A 298 6.51 -10.64 -1.25
N THR A 299 7.03 -9.42 -1.34
CA THR A 299 6.23 -8.19 -1.41
C THR A 299 5.25 -8.23 -2.58
N PHE A 300 5.67 -8.78 -3.73
CA PHE A 300 4.79 -8.95 -4.88
C PHE A 300 3.69 -9.98 -4.59
N THR A 301 4.00 -11.08 -3.94
CA THR A 301 3.02 -12.10 -3.54
C THR A 301 1.99 -11.51 -2.58
N GLU A 302 2.44 -10.80 -1.53
CA GLU A 302 1.58 -10.14 -0.55
C GLU A 302 0.67 -9.07 -1.18
N SER A 303 1.15 -8.35 -2.19
CA SER A 303 0.32 -7.36 -2.90
C SER A 303 -0.66 -7.98 -3.88
N ASN A 304 -0.37 -9.20 -4.38
CA ASN A 304 -1.18 -9.88 -5.38
C ASN A 304 -2.39 -10.60 -4.79
N THR A 305 -2.40 -10.84 -3.49
CA THR A 305 -3.50 -11.50 -2.79
C THR A 305 -3.73 -10.82 -1.45
N LEU A 306 -4.93 -10.99 -0.90
CA LEU A 306 -5.26 -10.44 0.41
C LEU A 306 -4.70 -11.35 1.51
N TYR A 307 -3.47 -11.07 1.94
CA TYR A 307 -2.91 -11.65 3.15
C TYR A 307 -2.93 -10.63 4.29
N ILE A 308 -2.92 -11.13 5.53
CA ILE A 308 -2.93 -10.28 6.73
C ILE A 308 -1.49 -9.98 7.19
N GLU A 309 -0.52 -10.69 6.67
CA GLU A 309 0.90 -10.65 7.06
C GLU A 309 1.65 -9.41 6.53
N SER A 310 1.03 -8.62 5.66
CA SER A 310 1.60 -7.39 5.08
C SER A 310 1.68 -6.21 6.05
#